data_01664edf96eb1621564d56a16e51b589
#
_entry.id   01664edf96eb1621564d56a16e51b589
#
_cell.length_a   1.000
_cell.length_b   1.000
_cell.length_c   1.000
_cell.angle_alpha   90.00
_cell.angle_beta   90.00
_cell.angle_gamma   90.00
#
_symmetry.space_group_name_H-M   'P 1'
#
loop_
_entity.id
_entity.type
_entity.pdbx_description
1 polymer ?
#
loop_
_entity_poly.entity_id
_entity_poly.type
_entity_poly.pdbx_seq_one_letter_code
_entity_poly.pdbx_strand_id
1 'polypeptide(L)'
;MQTSVIDLLVPSDIQVDDEGLNVSTVTLEPLERGFGHTLGNALRRILLSSMPGAAVTDATIEGVAHEYSTIEGVREDVIDILLNLKDLPVKIIEGTSATLVLDIAGPCEVSASSFEVPGNVELVDGDHHIATIVDKISLKMSVTVKTGRGYEPADSRDEEDSSIGALKVDASFSPVRRVSYSVDNARFEKRTDLDKLLIELETDGTIDPKMAIEHCATILQQQLASFVDLDAIAEQEAKKDQNDFDPLLLRSIEELEL
;
A
#
# COMPACT_ATOMS: atom_id res chain seq x y z
N MET A 1 -38.94 5.90 -21.45
CA MET A 1 -37.68 6.55 -21.84
C MET A 1 -36.69 6.33 -20.71
N GLN A 2 -35.91 5.27 -20.82
CA GLN A 2 -34.77 5.06 -19.91
C GLN A 2 -33.69 6.01 -20.39
N THR A 3 -33.37 6.98 -19.56
CA THR A 3 -32.22 7.87 -19.74
C THR A 3 -31.00 6.97 -19.71
N SER A 4 -30.35 6.81 -20.87
CA SER A 4 -29.01 6.20 -20.90
C SER A 4 -28.17 6.94 -19.89
N VAL A 5 -27.59 6.20 -18.94
CA VAL A 5 -26.55 6.70 -18.05
C VAL A 5 -25.49 7.30 -18.96
N ILE A 6 -25.33 8.60 -18.87
CA ILE A 6 -24.56 9.53 -19.67
C ILE A 6 -23.24 8.85 -20.11
N ASP A 7 -22.92 8.91 -21.40
CA ASP A 7 -21.61 8.50 -21.92
C ASP A 7 -20.53 9.45 -21.37
N LEU A 8 -20.08 9.14 -20.14
CA LEU A 8 -18.95 9.83 -19.52
C LEU A 8 -17.65 9.28 -20.09
N LEU A 9 -16.71 10.17 -20.34
CA LEU A 9 -15.37 9.76 -20.72
C LEU A 9 -14.71 9.02 -19.53
N VAL A 10 -14.23 7.82 -19.83
CA VAL A 10 -13.47 7.00 -18.86
C VAL A 10 -12.00 7.09 -19.24
N PRO A 11 -11.08 7.35 -18.30
CA PRO A 11 -9.67 7.34 -18.59
C PRO A 11 -9.25 5.97 -19.11
N SER A 12 -8.54 5.95 -20.23
CA SER A 12 -8.14 4.70 -20.90
C SER A 12 -6.84 4.14 -20.35
N ASP A 13 -5.95 4.99 -19.87
CA ASP A 13 -4.61 4.61 -19.43
C ASP A 13 -4.20 5.32 -18.13
N ILE A 14 -3.47 4.58 -17.30
CA ILE A 14 -2.76 5.11 -16.14
C ILE A 14 -1.30 5.26 -16.53
N GLN A 15 -0.80 6.49 -16.57
CA GLN A 15 0.62 6.76 -16.78
C GLN A 15 1.30 6.89 -15.42
N VAL A 16 2.41 6.20 -15.24
CA VAL A 16 3.23 6.25 -14.02
C VAL A 16 4.61 6.74 -14.40
N ASP A 17 4.98 7.88 -13.88
CA ASP A 17 6.29 8.48 -14.06
C ASP A 17 7.05 8.38 -12.73
N ASP A 18 8.10 7.56 -12.71
CA ASP A 18 8.96 7.39 -11.54
C ASP A 18 9.93 8.56 -11.42
N GLU A 19 9.82 9.34 -10.34
CA GLU A 19 10.66 10.52 -10.09
C GLU A 19 11.87 10.21 -9.20
N GLY A 20 11.98 8.99 -8.67
CA GLY A 20 13.08 8.57 -7.80
C GLY A 20 12.76 7.29 -7.03
N LEU A 21 13.59 6.99 -6.01
CA LEU A 21 13.35 5.87 -5.12
C LEU A 21 12.03 6.09 -4.37
N ASN A 22 11.04 5.22 -4.62
CA ASN A 22 9.75 5.18 -3.92
C ASN A 22 8.84 6.41 -4.12
N VAL A 23 9.16 7.32 -5.03
CA VAL A 23 8.33 8.50 -5.38
C VAL A 23 7.91 8.40 -6.82
N SER A 24 6.61 8.47 -7.08
CA SER A 24 6.06 8.39 -8.43
C SER A 24 4.88 9.34 -8.60
N THR A 25 4.74 9.86 -9.80
CA THR A 25 3.58 10.65 -10.23
C THR A 25 2.68 9.79 -11.12
N VAL A 26 1.45 9.60 -10.68
CA VAL A 26 0.43 8.85 -11.42
C VAL A 26 -0.53 9.84 -12.08
N THR A 27 -0.64 9.75 -13.40
CA THR A 27 -1.50 10.60 -14.23
C THR A 27 -2.71 9.83 -14.74
N LEU A 28 -3.91 10.40 -14.53
CA LEU A 28 -5.17 9.90 -15.09
C LEU A 28 -5.80 11.00 -15.95
N GLU A 29 -5.94 10.73 -17.23
CA GLU A 29 -6.61 11.62 -18.20
C GLU A 29 -7.19 10.84 -19.39
N PRO A 30 -8.27 11.33 -20.05
CA PRO A 30 -9.10 12.46 -19.66
C PRO A 30 -10.17 12.08 -18.64
N LEU A 31 -10.55 13.01 -17.76
CA LEU A 31 -11.67 12.88 -16.85
C LEU A 31 -12.72 13.96 -17.17
N GLU A 32 -13.99 13.66 -16.93
CA GLU A 32 -15.03 14.69 -17.01
C GLU A 32 -14.82 15.75 -15.92
N ARG A 33 -15.22 16.98 -16.24
CA ARG A 33 -15.04 18.15 -15.36
C ARG A 33 -15.58 17.91 -13.96
N GLY A 34 -14.72 18.14 -12.95
CA GLY A 34 -15.02 17.97 -11.53
C GLY A 34 -14.70 16.57 -10.98
N PHE A 35 -14.56 15.55 -11.84
CA PHE A 35 -14.18 14.21 -11.41
C PHE A 35 -12.74 14.12 -10.91
N GLY A 36 -11.83 14.95 -11.42
CA GLY A 36 -10.46 15.02 -10.93
C GLY A 36 -10.40 15.24 -9.42
N HIS A 37 -11.10 16.23 -8.89
CA HIS A 37 -11.15 16.49 -7.44
C HIS A 37 -11.91 15.42 -6.67
N THR A 38 -13.00 14.88 -7.20
CA THR A 38 -13.77 13.82 -6.55
C THR A 38 -12.96 12.55 -6.38
N LEU A 39 -12.34 12.07 -7.46
CA LEU A 39 -11.53 10.86 -7.45
C LEU A 39 -10.21 11.08 -6.69
N GLY A 40 -9.53 12.22 -6.92
CA GLY A 40 -8.27 12.54 -6.27
C GLY A 40 -8.41 12.56 -4.74
N ASN A 41 -9.46 13.18 -4.20
CA ASN A 41 -9.72 13.18 -2.77
C ASN A 41 -10.07 11.78 -2.22
N ALA A 42 -10.92 11.04 -2.94
CA ALA A 42 -11.30 9.68 -2.53
C ALA A 42 -10.09 8.74 -2.52
N LEU A 43 -9.31 8.71 -3.61
CA LEU A 43 -8.12 7.89 -3.73
C LEU A 43 -7.07 8.26 -2.68
N ARG A 44 -6.78 9.55 -2.50
CA ARG A 44 -5.86 10.02 -1.47
C ARG A 44 -6.24 9.50 -0.08
N ARG A 45 -7.52 9.59 0.29
CA ARG A 45 -7.99 9.13 1.61
C ARG A 45 -7.83 7.62 1.78
N ILE A 46 -8.16 6.84 0.76
CA ILE A 46 -8.04 5.38 0.81
C ILE A 46 -6.58 4.96 0.86
N LEU A 47 -5.72 5.57 0.03
CA LEU A 47 -4.28 5.30 0.03
C LEU A 47 -3.63 5.52 1.40
N LEU A 48 -4.02 6.57 2.13
CA LEU A 48 -3.45 6.87 3.44
C LEU A 48 -4.05 6.03 4.59
N SER A 49 -5.32 5.61 4.49
CA SER A 49 -6.03 5.02 5.64
C SER A 49 -6.37 3.54 5.51
N SER A 50 -6.42 3.00 4.29
CA SER A 50 -7.09 1.71 4.07
C SER A 50 -6.22 0.68 3.33
N MET A 51 -5.00 1.06 2.95
CA MET A 51 -4.08 0.14 2.30
C MET A 51 -3.62 -0.94 3.28
N PRO A 52 -3.64 -2.21 2.86
CA PRO A 52 -3.04 -3.29 3.64
C PRO A 52 -1.51 -3.21 3.58
N GLY A 53 -0.86 -3.57 4.67
CA GLY A 53 0.58 -3.68 4.75
C GLY A 53 1.01 -4.53 5.94
N ALA A 54 2.30 -4.52 6.24
CA ALA A 54 2.86 -5.21 7.39
C ALA A 54 3.69 -4.23 8.23
N ALA A 55 3.71 -4.46 9.54
CA ALA A 55 4.48 -3.64 10.46
C ALA A 55 4.94 -4.47 11.66
N VAL A 56 5.97 -3.98 12.32
CA VAL A 56 6.42 -4.50 13.63
C VAL A 56 5.37 -4.13 14.67
N THR A 57 4.93 -5.13 15.42
CA THR A 57 3.92 -4.97 16.48
C THR A 57 4.53 -5.12 17.87
N ASP A 58 5.44 -6.07 18.04
CA ASP A 58 6.02 -6.41 19.32
C ASP A 58 7.52 -6.70 19.15
N ALA A 59 8.31 -6.31 20.15
CA ALA A 59 9.72 -6.63 20.21
C ALA A 59 10.07 -7.17 21.61
N THR A 60 10.85 -8.24 21.67
CA THR A 60 11.40 -8.77 22.91
C THR A 60 12.91 -8.67 22.83
N ILE A 61 13.54 -8.00 23.80
CA ILE A 61 14.98 -7.80 23.88
C ILE A 61 15.46 -8.49 25.16
N GLU A 62 16.49 -9.33 25.06
CA GLU A 62 17.01 -10.04 26.21
C GLU A 62 17.57 -9.06 27.26
N GLY A 63 17.13 -9.21 28.51
CA GLY A 63 17.56 -8.35 29.64
C GLY A 63 16.81 -7.01 29.74
N VAL A 64 15.83 -6.73 28.89
CA VAL A 64 15.01 -5.50 28.90
C VAL A 64 13.61 -5.83 29.41
N ALA A 65 13.17 -5.11 30.44
CA ALA A 65 11.86 -5.29 31.05
C ALA A 65 10.83 -4.21 30.64
N HIS A 66 11.29 -3.03 30.21
CA HIS A 66 10.42 -1.91 29.81
C HIS A 66 11.16 -0.99 28.83
N GLU A 67 10.40 -0.23 28.07
CA GLU A 67 10.88 0.65 27.00
C GLU A 67 11.78 1.81 27.47
N TYR A 68 11.67 2.22 28.73
CA TYR A 68 12.47 3.32 29.32
C TYR A 68 13.81 2.84 29.90
N SER A 69 14.29 1.68 29.49
CA SER A 69 15.59 1.16 29.90
C SER A 69 16.69 1.45 28.89
N THR A 70 17.92 1.32 29.34
CA THR A 70 19.12 1.39 28.51
C THR A 70 19.80 0.03 28.49
N ILE A 71 20.47 -0.31 27.41
CA ILE A 71 21.26 -1.55 27.28
C ILE A 71 22.74 -1.19 27.41
N GLU A 72 23.41 -1.71 28.42
CA GLU A 72 24.84 -1.47 28.61
C GLU A 72 25.63 -1.97 27.38
N GLY A 73 26.43 -1.10 26.77
CA GLY A 73 27.23 -1.40 25.61
C GLY A 73 26.49 -1.23 24.25
N VAL A 74 25.25 -0.75 24.26
CA VAL A 74 24.51 -0.25 23.07
C VAL A 74 24.42 1.26 23.18
N ARG A 75 24.55 1.95 22.06
CA ARG A 75 24.57 3.40 21.98
C ARG A 75 23.18 4.01 22.11
N GLU A 76 22.22 3.38 21.47
CA GLU A 76 20.82 3.80 21.43
C GLU A 76 20.06 3.30 22.67
N ASP A 77 19.12 4.10 23.17
CA ASP A 77 18.18 3.68 24.20
C ASP A 77 17.12 2.72 23.59
N VAL A 78 16.46 1.93 24.46
CA VAL A 78 15.44 0.98 23.99
C VAL A 78 14.33 1.67 23.21
N ILE A 79 13.92 2.88 23.60
CA ILE A 79 12.93 3.68 22.86
C ILE A 79 13.41 3.97 21.43
N ASP A 80 14.67 4.35 21.25
CA ASP A 80 15.22 4.64 19.92
C ASP A 80 15.26 3.37 19.06
N ILE A 81 15.60 2.22 19.64
CA ILE A 81 15.54 0.93 18.96
C ILE A 81 14.10 0.61 18.52
N LEU A 82 13.11 0.81 19.40
CA LEU A 82 11.71 0.57 19.07
C LEU A 82 11.20 1.52 17.97
N LEU A 83 11.66 2.77 17.95
CA LEU A 83 11.33 3.73 16.88
C LEU A 83 11.97 3.30 15.56
N ASN A 84 13.22 2.85 15.57
CA ASN A 84 13.87 2.32 14.37
C ASN A 84 13.15 1.05 13.85
N LEU A 85 12.71 0.17 14.74
CA LEU A 85 11.92 -1.01 14.39
C LEU A 85 10.54 -0.64 13.83
N LYS A 86 9.89 0.42 14.33
CA LYS A 86 8.61 0.92 13.84
C LYS A 86 8.68 1.37 12.38
N ASP A 87 9.80 1.99 12.00
CA ASP A 87 10.01 2.53 10.66
C ASP A 87 10.56 1.50 9.66
N LEU A 88 10.82 0.27 10.12
CA LEU A 88 11.37 -0.81 9.30
C LEU A 88 10.37 -1.25 8.21
N PRO A 89 10.69 -1.08 6.91
CA PRO A 89 9.80 -1.50 5.82
C PRO A 89 9.85 -3.02 5.63
N VAL A 90 8.76 -3.69 5.98
CA VAL A 90 8.62 -5.15 5.97
C VAL A 90 7.46 -5.56 5.10
N LYS A 91 7.63 -6.65 4.33
CA LYS A 91 6.58 -7.26 3.52
C LYS A 91 6.41 -8.73 3.91
N ILE A 92 5.19 -9.13 4.26
CA ILE A 92 4.81 -10.53 4.47
C ILE A 92 4.25 -11.08 3.16
N ILE A 93 4.88 -12.14 2.63
CA ILE A 93 4.48 -12.79 1.38
C ILE A 93 3.35 -13.78 1.64
N GLU A 94 3.48 -14.58 2.70
CA GLU A 94 2.49 -15.59 3.08
C GLU A 94 2.24 -15.56 4.59
N GLY A 95 0.97 -15.66 4.99
CA GLY A 95 0.54 -15.66 6.39
C GLY A 95 0.13 -14.29 6.90
N THR A 96 -0.20 -14.23 8.18
CA THR A 96 -0.68 -13.02 8.87
C THR A 96 0.31 -12.49 9.91
N SER A 97 1.28 -13.30 10.30
CA SER A 97 2.32 -12.92 11.26
C SER A 97 3.61 -13.71 11.02
N ALA A 98 4.74 -13.12 11.40
CA ALA A 98 6.04 -13.74 11.36
C ALA A 98 6.93 -13.19 12.49
N THR A 99 7.97 -13.93 12.86
CA THR A 99 8.94 -13.50 13.87
C THR A 99 10.32 -13.42 13.23
N LEU A 100 10.96 -12.28 13.36
CA LEU A 100 12.35 -12.03 13.00
C LEU A 100 13.21 -12.23 14.25
N VAL A 101 14.36 -12.84 14.11
CA VAL A 101 15.27 -13.09 15.22
C VAL A 101 16.62 -12.43 14.93
N LEU A 102 17.19 -11.79 15.94
CA LEU A 102 18.51 -11.20 15.90
C LEU A 102 19.36 -11.82 17.04
N ASP A 103 20.54 -12.34 16.72
CA ASP A 103 21.57 -12.74 17.68
C ASP A 103 22.93 -12.32 17.12
N ILE A 104 23.44 -11.18 17.58
CA ILE A 104 24.68 -10.60 17.08
C ILE A 104 25.59 -10.17 18.20
N ALA A 105 26.90 -10.43 18.04
CA ALA A 105 27.93 -10.01 18.98
C ALA A 105 28.69 -8.78 18.47
N GLY A 106 28.81 -7.76 19.32
CA GLY A 106 29.50 -6.51 19.00
C GLY A 106 31.03 -6.56 19.17
N PRO A 107 31.71 -5.46 18.85
CA PRO A 107 31.15 -4.19 18.40
C PRO A 107 30.78 -4.20 16.91
N CYS A 108 29.61 -3.73 16.56
CA CYS A 108 29.14 -3.60 15.16
C CYS A 108 27.91 -2.69 15.07
N GLU A 109 27.64 -2.22 13.88
CA GLU A 109 26.38 -1.58 13.52
C GLU A 109 25.36 -2.67 13.15
N VAL A 110 24.17 -2.61 13.75
CA VAL A 110 23.08 -3.53 13.53
C VAL A 110 22.11 -2.91 12.55
N SER A 111 21.94 -3.53 11.41
CA SER A 111 20.98 -3.13 10.39
C SER A 111 19.90 -4.20 10.18
N ALA A 112 18.89 -3.89 9.39
CA ALA A 112 17.82 -4.82 9.06
C ALA A 112 18.33 -6.15 8.48
N SER A 113 19.40 -6.12 7.68
CA SER A 113 20.04 -7.33 7.13
C SER A 113 20.66 -8.26 8.17
N SER A 114 20.83 -7.79 9.41
CA SER A 114 21.35 -8.60 10.52
C SER A 114 20.31 -9.57 11.10
N PHE A 115 19.03 -9.39 10.79
CA PHE A 115 17.99 -10.30 11.24
C PHE A 115 17.99 -11.62 10.48
N GLU A 116 17.72 -12.70 11.17
CA GLU A 116 17.30 -13.96 10.57
C GLU A 116 15.84 -13.84 10.12
N VAL A 117 15.62 -13.80 8.80
CA VAL A 117 14.31 -13.58 8.17
C VAL A 117 13.74 -14.91 7.72
N PRO A 118 12.54 -15.30 8.17
CA PRO A 118 11.87 -16.49 7.65
C PRO A 118 11.47 -16.29 6.17
N GLY A 119 11.42 -17.38 5.40
CA GLY A 119 11.21 -17.32 3.94
C GLY A 119 9.89 -16.71 3.47
N ASN A 120 8.95 -16.46 4.38
CA ASN A 120 7.68 -15.80 4.11
C ASN A 120 7.70 -14.27 4.34
N VAL A 121 8.85 -13.70 4.68
CA VAL A 121 9.03 -12.26 4.93
C VAL A 121 10.15 -11.72 4.04
N GLU A 122 10.00 -10.51 3.57
CA GLU A 122 10.99 -9.76 2.82
C GLU A 122 11.23 -8.41 3.50
N LEU A 123 12.51 -8.09 3.76
CA LEU A 123 12.94 -6.76 4.19
C LEU A 123 13.32 -5.96 2.97
N VAL A 124 12.65 -4.84 2.73
CA VAL A 124 12.85 -4.02 1.54
C VAL A 124 14.14 -3.21 1.63
N ASP A 125 14.43 -2.67 2.82
CA ASP A 125 15.64 -1.90 3.10
C ASP A 125 16.53 -2.67 4.09
N GLY A 126 17.52 -3.38 3.56
CA GLY A 126 18.49 -4.13 4.36
C GLY A 126 19.47 -3.25 5.14
N ASP A 127 19.68 -2.02 4.71
CA ASP A 127 20.60 -1.07 5.34
C ASP A 127 19.95 -0.21 6.43
N HIS A 128 18.62 -0.39 6.63
CA HIS A 128 17.88 0.32 7.67
C HIS A 128 18.52 0.11 9.04
N HIS A 129 18.93 1.22 9.68
CA HIS A 129 19.63 1.21 10.96
C HIS A 129 18.70 0.82 12.11
N ILE A 130 19.16 -0.10 12.98
CA ILE A 130 18.41 -0.54 14.16
C ILE A 130 19.11 -0.08 15.44
N ALA A 131 20.40 -0.43 15.62
CA ALA A 131 21.18 -0.11 16.80
C ALA A 131 22.69 -0.16 16.51
N THR A 132 23.50 0.41 17.41
CA THR A 132 24.96 0.36 17.35
C THR A 132 25.49 -0.29 18.63
N ILE A 133 26.14 -1.44 18.51
CA ILE A 133 26.81 -2.10 19.64
C ILE A 133 28.24 -1.56 19.72
N VAL A 134 28.59 -0.95 20.84
CA VAL A 134 29.91 -0.34 21.07
C VAL A 134 30.85 -1.28 21.76
N ASP A 135 30.34 -2.09 22.70
CA ASP A 135 31.12 -3.00 23.54
C ASP A 135 31.02 -4.45 23.03
N LYS A 136 31.86 -5.32 23.63
CA LYS A 136 31.84 -6.78 23.37
C LYS A 136 30.68 -7.46 24.09
N ILE A 137 29.47 -7.15 23.70
CA ILE A 137 28.25 -7.77 24.22
C ILE A 137 27.52 -8.49 23.09
N SER A 138 26.60 -9.37 23.44
CA SER A 138 25.68 -10.01 22.52
C SER A 138 24.29 -9.36 22.65
N LEU A 139 23.75 -8.85 21.55
CA LEU A 139 22.39 -8.34 21.50
C LEU A 139 21.49 -9.41 20.89
N LYS A 140 20.51 -9.85 21.68
CA LYS A 140 19.49 -10.79 21.22
C LYS A 140 18.12 -10.17 21.31
N MET A 141 17.42 -10.20 20.18
CA MET A 141 16.03 -9.73 20.13
C MET A 141 15.20 -10.58 19.21
N SER A 142 13.91 -10.66 19.50
CA SER A 142 12.91 -11.21 18.60
C SER A 142 11.84 -10.16 18.33
N VAL A 143 11.49 -10.00 17.06
CA VAL A 143 10.56 -8.96 16.56
C VAL A 143 9.41 -9.65 15.88
N THR A 144 8.19 -9.37 16.33
CA THR A 144 6.97 -9.89 15.72
C THR A 144 6.43 -8.88 14.70
N VAL A 145 6.22 -9.33 13.47
CA VAL A 145 5.63 -8.58 12.39
C VAL A 145 4.24 -9.15 12.10
N LYS A 146 3.25 -8.30 11.94
CA LYS A 146 1.87 -8.69 11.59
C LYS A 146 1.40 -7.92 10.36
N THR A 147 0.41 -8.49 9.65
CA THR A 147 -0.33 -7.77 8.61
C THR A 147 -1.50 -7.01 9.21
N GLY A 148 -1.78 -5.82 8.69
CA GLY A 148 -2.89 -5.00 9.16
C GLY A 148 -3.24 -3.87 8.19
N ARG A 149 -3.97 -2.87 8.67
CA ARG A 149 -4.35 -1.68 7.91
C ARG A 149 -4.29 -0.43 8.76
N GLY A 150 -3.82 0.65 8.17
CA GLY A 150 -3.79 1.95 8.81
C GLY A 150 -2.81 2.01 9.99
N TYR A 151 -3.24 2.56 11.10
CA TYR A 151 -2.44 2.74 12.30
C TYR A 151 -3.11 2.09 13.51
N GLU A 152 -2.35 1.32 14.27
CA GLU A 152 -2.81 0.63 15.46
C GLU A 152 -1.90 0.99 16.65
N PRO A 153 -2.40 1.76 17.63
CA PRO A 153 -1.65 2.10 18.83
C PRO A 153 -1.33 0.86 19.66
N ALA A 154 -0.18 0.86 20.32
CA ALA A 154 0.25 -0.21 21.22
C ALA A 154 -0.76 -0.50 22.33
N ASP A 155 -1.40 0.56 22.88
CA ASP A 155 -2.37 0.46 23.97
C ASP A 155 -3.72 -0.14 23.56
N SER A 156 -4.04 -0.19 22.25
CA SER A 156 -5.30 -0.75 21.75
C SER A 156 -5.28 -2.27 21.63
N ARG A 157 -4.12 -2.90 21.78
CA ARG A 157 -3.96 -4.35 21.67
C ARG A 157 -4.09 -5.05 23.02
N ASP A 158 -4.87 -6.13 23.04
CA ASP A 158 -5.09 -6.93 24.23
C ASP A 158 -3.77 -7.57 24.72
N GLU A 159 -3.64 -7.70 26.05
CA GLU A 159 -2.46 -8.31 26.68
C GLU A 159 -2.37 -9.81 26.40
N GLU A 160 -3.47 -10.46 26.06
CA GLU A 160 -3.53 -11.90 25.84
C GLU A 160 -2.76 -12.35 24.59
N ASP A 161 -2.57 -11.46 23.60
CA ASP A 161 -1.87 -11.74 22.35
C ASP A 161 -0.35 -11.47 22.40
N SER A 162 0.15 -10.91 23.48
CA SER A 162 1.57 -10.55 23.62
C SER A 162 2.33 -11.59 24.44
N SER A 163 3.56 -11.95 24.02
CA SER A 163 4.44 -12.79 24.83
C SER A 163 4.86 -12.06 26.10
N ILE A 164 5.09 -12.82 27.19
CA ILE A 164 5.52 -12.24 28.46
C ILE A 164 6.86 -11.51 28.26
N GLY A 165 6.89 -10.21 28.61
CA GLY A 165 8.07 -9.36 28.46
C GLY A 165 8.25 -8.76 27.06
N ALA A 166 7.24 -8.85 26.20
CA ALA A 166 7.25 -8.16 24.92
C ALA A 166 6.97 -6.66 25.10
N LEU A 167 7.77 -5.85 24.45
CA LEU A 167 7.61 -4.42 24.32
C LEU A 167 6.67 -4.15 23.13
N LYS A 168 5.54 -3.51 23.37
CA LYS A 168 4.56 -3.18 22.34
C LYS A 168 5.03 -1.97 21.54
N VAL A 169 4.96 -2.06 20.24
CA VAL A 169 5.30 -0.97 19.29
C VAL A 169 4.05 -0.53 18.57
N ASP A 170 3.85 0.79 18.43
CA ASP A 170 2.77 1.31 17.59
C ASP A 170 2.98 0.85 16.15
N ALA A 171 2.00 0.19 15.59
CA ALA A 171 2.10 -0.36 14.24
C ALA A 171 1.50 0.59 13.20
N SER A 172 2.31 1.02 12.24
CA SER A 172 1.89 1.75 11.05
C SER A 172 1.92 0.80 9.85
N PHE A 173 0.78 0.24 9.52
CA PHE A 173 0.67 -0.76 8.45
C PHE A 173 0.63 -0.15 7.05
N SER A 174 0.39 1.18 6.92
CA SER A 174 0.26 1.81 5.62
C SER A 174 1.58 1.80 4.87
N PRO A 175 1.66 1.18 3.66
CA PRO A 175 2.84 1.23 2.82
C PRO A 175 3.03 2.60 2.14
N VAL A 176 2.05 3.48 2.28
CA VAL A 176 2.03 4.80 1.67
C VAL A 176 2.37 5.85 2.72
N ARG A 177 3.48 6.56 2.51
CA ARG A 177 3.97 7.60 3.42
C ARG A 177 3.36 8.96 3.14
N ARG A 178 3.28 9.33 1.86
CA ARG A 178 2.75 10.62 1.45
C ARG A 178 1.95 10.52 0.16
N VAL A 179 0.83 11.24 0.11
CA VAL A 179 0.01 11.40 -1.09
C VAL A 179 -0.40 12.86 -1.23
N SER A 180 -0.11 13.44 -2.37
CA SER A 180 -0.70 14.71 -2.81
C SER A 180 -1.40 14.51 -4.15
N TYR A 181 -2.37 15.35 -4.46
CA TYR A 181 -2.98 15.37 -5.79
C TYR A 181 -3.19 16.79 -6.26
N SER A 182 -3.10 16.97 -7.56
CA SER A 182 -3.46 18.18 -8.29
C SER A 182 -4.35 17.87 -9.47
N VAL A 183 -5.12 18.85 -9.89
CA VAL A 183 -6.03 18.71 -11.05
C VAL A 183 -5.72 19.82 -12.02
N ASP A 184 -5.30 19.44 -13.21
CA ASP A 184 -5.03 20.32 -14.34
C ASP A 184 -6.11 20.17 -15.42
N ASN A 185 -6.09 21.05 -16.41
CA ASN A 185 -6.99 20.96 -17.56
C ASN A 185 -6.42 19.97 -18.58
N ALA A 186 -7.24 19.03 -19.00
CA ALA A 186 -6.94 18.14 -20.11
C ALA A 186 -7.61 18.59 -21.40
N ARG A 187 -6.96 18.31 -22.53
CA ARG A 187 -7.54 18.50 -23.84
C ARG A 187 -7.69 17.16 -24.56
N PHE A 188 -8.91 16.83 -24.89
CA PHE A 188 -9.20 15.64 -25.68
C PHE A 188 -10.04 16.03 -26.90
N GLU A 189 -9.52 15.80 -28.11
CA GLU A 189 -10.12 16.20 -29.37
C GLU A 189 -10.45 17.71 -29.41
N LYS A 190 -11.76 18.05 -29.42
CA LYS A 190 -12.29 19.43 -29.46
C LYS A 190 -12.66 19.96 -28.07
N ARG A 191 -12.62 19.09 -27.03
CA ARG A 191 -12.95 19.47 -25.66
C ARG A 191 -11.68 19.93 -24.92
N THR A 192 -11.78 21.05 -24.24
CA THR A 192 -10.69 21.65 -23.44
C THR A 192 -11.09 21.85 -21.98
N ASP A 193 -12.27 21.35 -21.61
CA ASP A 193 -12.91 21.51 -20.32
C ASP A 193 -12.82 20.26 -19.45
N LEU A 194 -11.94 19.33 -19.81
CA LEU A 194 -11.72 18.08 -19.12
C LEU A 194 -10.68 18.23 -18.02
N ASP A 195 -10.74 17.34 -17.04
CA ASP A 195 -9.77 17.29 -15.95
C ASP A 195 -8.64 16.27 -16.25
N LYS A 196 -7.42 16.63 -15.83
CA LYS A 196 -6.26 15.76 -15.71
C LYS A 196 -5.92 15.64 -14.23
N LEU A 197 -6.00 14.45 -13.68
CA LEU A 197 -5.65 14.17 -12.29
C LEU A 197 -4.20 13.69 -12.21
N LEU A 198 -3.40 14.40 -11.44
CA LEU A 198 -2.03 14.00 -11.08
C LEU A 198 -2.02 13.61 -9.60
N ILE A 199 -1.49 12.44 -9.29
CA ILE A 199 -1.34 11.94 -7.92
C ILE A 199 0.15 11.70 -7.69
N GLU A 200 0.76 12.47 -6.81
CA GLU A 200 2.11 12.21 -6.31
C GLU A 200 2.03 11.25 -5.14
N LEU A 201 2.73 10.15 -5.24
CA LEU A 201 2.71 9.05 -4.29
C LEU A 201 4.12 8.73 -3.82
N GLU A 202 4.32 8.70 -2.52
CA GLU A 202 5.54 8.23 -1.87
C GLU A 202 5.22 6.97 -1.07
N THR A 203 5.92 5.86 -1.38
CA THR A 203 5.77 4.57 -0.70
C THR A 203 7.00 4.26 0.14
N ASP A 204 6.92 3.26 0.99
CA ASP A 204 8.04 2.72 1.76
C ASP A 204 8.86 1.67 0.97
N GLY A 205 8.48 1.40 -0.30
CA GLY A 205 9.09 0.41 -1.17
C GLY A 205 8.49 -1.00 -1.06
N THR A 206 7.58 -1.24 -0.13
CA THR A 206 6.92 -2.57 0.01
C THR A 206 5.87 -2.83 -1.07
N ILE A 207 5.36 -1.78 -1.69
CA ILE A 207 4.38 -1.84 -2.76
C ILE A 207 4.77 -0.94 -3.94
N ASP A 208 4.55 -1.44 -5.14
CA ASP A 208 4.68 -0.65 -6.37
C ASP A 208 3.57 0.43 -6.44
N PRO A 209 3.88 1.68 -6.81
CA PRO A 209 2.92 2.78 -6.91
C PRO A 209 1.71 2.48 -7.79
N LYS A 210 1.91 1.81 -8.92
CA LYS A 210 0.82 1.41 -9.80
C LYS A 210 -0.11 0.40 -9.11
N MET A 211 0.46 -0.60 -8.47
CA MET A 211 -0.31 -1.58 -7.70
C MET A 211 -1.05 -0.93 -6.52
N ALA A 212 -0.46 0.09 -5.89
CA ALA A 212 -1.12 0.83 -4.82
C ALA A 212 -2.39 1.54 -5.31
N ILE A 213 -2.33 2.20 -6.48
CA ILE A 213 -3.50 2.84 -7.10
C ILE A 213 -4.55 1.80 -7.52
N GLU A 214 -4.14 0.68 -8.11
CA GLU A 214 -5.06 -0.40 -8.52
C GLU A 214 -5.78 -1.01 -7.30
N HIS A 215 -5.05 -1.29 -6.21
CA HIS A 215 -5.64 -1.77 -4.96
C HIS A 215 -6.59 -0.73 -4.35
N CYS A 216 -6.20 0.54 -4.35
CA CYS A 216 -7.02 1.64 -3.87
C CYS A 216 -8.34 1.75 -4.64
N ALA A 217 -8.27 1.68 -5.98
CA ALA A 217 -9.45 1.69 -6.85
C ALA A 217 -10.36 0.48 -6.62
N THR A 218 -9.76 -0.70 -6.41
CA THR A 218 -10.49 -1.93 -6.09
C THR A 218 -11.22 -1.82 -4.74
N ILE A 219 -10.58 -1.25 -3.72
CA ILE A 219 -11.23 -1.00 -2.42
C ILE A 219 -12.42 -0.05 -2.60
N LEU A 220 -12.26 1.04 -3.36
CA LEU A 220 -13.34 1.98 -3.64
C LEU A 220 -14.51 1.30 -4.36
N GLN A 221 -14.21 0.52 -5.39
CA GLN A 221 -15.22 -0.24 -6.14
C GLN A 221 -16.00 -1.21 -5.24
N GLN A 222 -15.30 -1.95 -4.38
CA GLN A 222 -15.92 -2.88 -3.42
C GLN A 222 -16.85 -2.15 -2.44
N GLN A 223 -16.45 -0.96 -1.95
CA GLN A 223 -17.28 -0.17 -1.05
C GLN A 223 -18.53 0.40 -1.74
N LEU A 224 -18.44 0.67 -3.03
CA LEU A 224 -19.57 1.14 -3.83
C LEU A 224 -20.46 0.01 -4.37
N ALA A 225 -20.01 -1.23 -4.32
CA ALA A 225 -20.73 -2.39 -4.89
C ALA A 225 -22.14 -2.57 -4.34
N SER A 226 -22.36 -2.25 -3.05
CA SER A 226 -23.69 -2.33 -2.43
C SER A 226 -24.67 -1.25 -2.88
N PHE A 227 -24.18 -0.18 -3.52
CA PHE A 227 -25.03 0.90 -4.08
C PHE A 227 -25.35 0.67 -5.54
N VAL A 228 -24.73 -0.31 -6.19
CA VAL A 228 -24.81 -0.55 -7.64
C VAL A 228 -25.30 -1.97 -7.86
N ASP A 229 -26.30 -2.12 -8.73
CA ASP A 229 -26.73 -3.44 -9.21
C ASP A 229 -25.74 -3.88 -10.31
N LEU A 230 -24.72 -4.64 -9.88
CA LEU A 230 -23.66 -5.12 -10.77
C LEU A 230 -24.16 -6.11 -11.81
N ASP A 231 -25.24 -6.84 -11.52
CA ASP A 231 -25.84 -7.79 -12.46
C ASP A 231 -26.51 -7.05 -13.61
N ALA A 232 -27.15 -5.90 -13.33
CA ALA A 232 -27.75 -5.05 -14.34
C ALA A 232 -26.70 -4.38 -15.25
N ILE A 233 -25.51 -4.05 -14.72
CA ILE A 233 -24.40 -3.47 -15.50
C ILE A 233 -23.78 -4.53 -16.40
N ALA A 234 -23.48 -5.70 -15.88
CA ALA A 234 -22.93 -6.83 -16.66
C ALA A 234 -23.85 -7.23 -17.83
N GLU A 235 -25.18 -7.21 -17.62
CA GLU A 235 -26.15 -7.43 -18.70
C GLU A 235 -26.17 -6.30 -19.75
N GLN A 236 -25.88 -5.06 -19.35
CA GLN A 236 -25.83 -3.93 -20.29
C GLN A 236 -24.53 -3.95 -21.11
N GLU A 237 -23.39 -4.30 -20.51
CA GLU A 237 -22.12 -4.48 -21.21
C GLU A 237 -22.17 -5.66 -22.19
N ALA A 238 -22.72 -6.79 -21.79
CA ALA A 238 -22.92 -7.93 -22.69
C ALA A 238 -23.84 -7.62 -23.87
N LYS A 239 -24.82 -6.70 -23.69
CA LYS A 239 -25.69 -6.22 -24.78
C LYS A 239 -25.02 -5.19 -25.69
N LYS A 240 -24.06 -4.38 -25.16
CA LYS A 240 -23.27 -3.45 -25.95
C LYS A 240 -22.32 -4.21 -26.89
N ASP A 241 -21.60 -5.21 -26.38
CA ASP A 241 -20.70 -6.04 -27.19
C ASP A 241 -21.42 -6.81 -28.31
N GLN A 242 -22.69 -7.19 -28.08
CA GLN A 242 -23.52 -7.83 -29.12
C GLN A 242 -24.02 -6.85 -30.19
N ASN A 243 -24.13 -5.56 -29.87
CA ASN A 243 -24.58 -4.54 -30.82
C ASN A 243 -23.44 -3.90 -31.64
N ASP A 244 -22.20 -4.09 -31.24
CA ASP A 244 -21.01 -3.56 -31.95
C ASP A 244 -20.57 -4.45 -33.14
N PHE A 245 -21.19 -5.62 -33.30
CA PHE A 245 -21.00 -6.42 -34.51
C PHE A 245 -21.84 -5.85 -35.62
N ASP A 246 -21.17 -5.37 -36.66
CA ASP A 246 -21.82 -4.93 -37.88
C ASP A 246 -22.79 -6.04 -38.39
N PRO A 247 -24.09 -5.75 -38.56
CA PRO A 247 -25.06 -6.74 -39.04
C PRO A 247 -24.66 -7.41 -40.36
N LEU A 248 -23.76 -6.80 -41.11
CA LEU A 248 -23.18 -7.35 -42.34
C LEU A 248 -22.24 -8.54 -42.07
N LEU A 249 -21.60 -8.59 -40.92
CA LEU A 249 -20.70 -9.72 -40.51
C LEU A 249 -21.48 -10.96 -40.02
N LEU A 250 -22.78 -10.81 -39.72
CA LEU A 250 -23.64 -11.91 -39.27
C LEU A 250 -24.42 -12.55 -40.43
N ARG A 251 -24.30 -12.03 -41.67
CA ARG A 251 -24.92 -12.64 -42.84
C ARG A 251 -24.11 -13.84 -43.31
N SER A 252 -24.82 -14.91 -43.65
CA SER A 252 -24.16 -16.10 -44.20
C SER A 252 -23.56 -15.75 -45.59
N ILE A 253 -22.44 -16.36 -45.94
CA ILE A 253 -21.70 -16.14 -47.20
C ILE A 253 -22.60 -16.41 -48.42
N GLU A 254 -23.68 -17.16 -48.25
CA GLU A 254 -24.66 -17.49 -49.31
C GLU A 254 -25.62 -16.33 -49.61
N GLU A 255 -25.72 -15.31 -48.72
CA GLU A 255 -26.55 -14.11 -48.94
C GLU A 255 -25.76 -12.91 -49.53
N LEU A 256 -24.45 -13.04 -49.67
CA LEU A 256 -23.57 -12.11 -50.35
C LEU A 256 -23.46 -12.58 -51.80
N GLU A 257 -24.43 -12.18 -52.65
CA GLU A 257 -24.32 -12.34 -54.10
C GLU A 257 -23.06 -11.60 -54.59
N LEU A 258 -22.04 -12.39 -55.00
CA LEU A 258 -20.92 -11.98 -55.84
C LEU A 258 -21.25 -12.26 -57.29
#